data_1e6717df2011f777019ad7978cf20472
#
_entry.id   1e6717df2011f777019ad7978cf20472
#
_cell.length_a   1.000
_cell.length_b   1.000
_cell.length_c   1.000
_cell.angle_alpha   90.00
_cell.angle_beta   90.00
_cell.angle_gamma   90.00
#
_symmetry.space_group_name_H-M   'P 1'
#
loop_
_entity.id
_entity.type
_entity.pdbx_description
1 polymer ?
#
loop_
_entity_poly.entity_id
_entity_poly.type
_entity_poly.pdbx_seq_one_letter_code
_entity_poly.pdbx_strand_id
1 'polypeptide(L)'
;MALKEKATAMVVKQGIKALQKDFDKASVNMIELAEKKYAGDPLYAKILGGLKKALTTEGYVWREYLKSLVVDTDPKMLEKLVTPIMNAGFYSYETRKAAIEKYDCNIPWAILIDPTAACNLKCTGCWAAEYGHQSQLSNDDLNKIISEGKALGTYVYLFTGGEPLMRKKDLLNLCEKNPDCLFLMFTNGTLCDDAFADEVKRVGNLLLIFSIEGNEETTDARRGKGTYKAVTAAIKRLKDRNLIFGASLCYTKLNAEVIGSDEYCDFLVDLGCRFAWYFSYMPIGNSAGPEILATAEQRKMMYDQIRKWRHR
;
A
#
# COMPACT_ATOMS: atom_id res chain seq x y z
N MET A 1 27.10 -16.78 -2.30
CA MET A 1 25.78 -16.16 -2.17
C MET A 1 25.48 -15.82 -0.72
N ALA A 2 25.43 -16.75 0.21
CA ALA A 2 25.06 -16.53 1.63
C ALA A 2 25.87 -15.45 2.40
N LEU A 3 27.17 -15.28 2.13
CA LEU A 3 27.99 -14.26 2.82
C LEU A 3 27.67 -12.83 2.35
N LYS A 4 27.43 -12.65 1.05
CA LYS A 4 27.07 -11.34 0.47
C LYS A 4 25.67 -10.90 0.92
N GLU A 5 24.74 -11.84 0.99
CA GLU A 5 23.37 -11.61 1.50
C GLU A 5 23.38 -11.23 2.97
N LYS A 6 24.16 -11.93 3.81
CA LYS A 6 24.32 -11.59 5.24
C LYS A 6 24.93 -10.20 5.44
N ALA A 7 25.94 -9.84 4.65
CA ALA A 7 26.56 -8.52 4.70
C ALA A 7 25.57 -7.41 4.30
N THR A 8 24.80 -7.62 3.23
CA THR A 8 23.76 -6.67 2.79
C THR A 8 22.68 -6.49 3.86
N ALA A 9 22.17 -7.58 4.44
CA ALA A 9 21.19 -7.51 5.52
C ALA A 9 21.71 -6.75 6.76
N MET A 10 23.00 -6.93 7.10
CA MET A 10 23.63 -6.21 8.20
C MET A 10 23.72 -4.69 7.92
N VAL A 11 24.10 -4.31 6.70
CA VAL A 11 24.17 -2.90 6.27
C VAL A 11 22.77 -2.26 6.31
N VAL A 12 21.75 -2.93 5.79
CA VAL A 12 20.36 -2.46 5.84
C VAL A 12 19.91 -2.25 7.28
N LYS A 13 20.13 -3.24 8.14
CA LYS A 13 19.76 -3.16 9.56
C LYS A 13 20.46 -2.01 10.29
N GLN A 14 21.75 -1.80 10.02
CA GLN A 14 22.50 -0.68 10.61
C GLN A 14 22.00 0.67 10.07
N GLY A 15 21.69 0.75 8.77
CA GLY A 15 21.12 1.94 8.15
C GLY A 15 19.76 2.32 8.77
N ILE A 16 18.85 1.36 8.94
CA ILE A 16 17.53 1.60 9.58
C ILE A 16 17.72 2.07 11.02
N LYS A 17 18.59 1.42 11.80
CA LYS A 17 18.88 1.85 13.18
C LYS A 17 19.44 3.26 13.24
N ALA A 18 20.33 3.62 12.31
CA ALA A 18 20.90 4.96 12.25
C ALA A 18 19.83 6.00 11.92
N LEU A 19 18.95 5.71 10.94
CA LEU A 19 17.82 6.58 10.58
C LEU A 19 16.82 6.74 11.72
N GLN A 20 16.49 5.68 12.45
CA GLN A 20 15.59 5.74 13.61
C GLN A 20 16.19 6.50 14.79
N LYS A 21 17.53 6.46 14.94
CA LYS A 21 18.24 7.17 16.01
C LYS A 21 18.42 8.67 15.71
N ASP A 22 18.79 8.99 14.49
CA ASP A 22 19.07 10.37 14.03
C ASP A 22 18.81 10.42 12.51
N PHE A 23 17.55 10.69 12.16
CA PHE A 23 17.12 10.71 10.78
C PHE A 23 17.88 11.70 9.92
N ASP A 24 18.14 12.88 10.47
CA ASP A 24 18.71 13.99 9.73
C ASP A 24 20.17 13.71 9.36
N LYS A 25 20.97 13.28 10.31
CA LYS A 25 22.37 12.92 10.08
C LYS A 25 22.51 11.66 9.22
N ALA A 26 21.71 10.65 9.49
CA ALA A 26 21.78 9.38 8.77
C ALA A 26 21.34 9.52 7.30
N SER A 27 20.30 10.32 7.02
CA SER A 27 19.82 10.54 5.65
C SER A 27 20.85 11.28 4.80
N VAL A 28 21.52 12.30 5.35
CA VAL A 28 22.62 13.01 4.66
C VAL A 28 23.74 12.03 4.31
N ASN A 29 24.23 11.27 5.29
CA ASN A 29 25.30 10.29 5.08
C ASN A 29 24.94 9.24 4.03
N MET A 30 23.70 8.74 4.02
CA MET A 30 23.24 7.74 3.05
C MET A 30 23.19 8.31 1.63
N ILE A 31 22.73 9.55 1.46
CA ILE A 31 22.70 10.22 0.15
C ILE A 31 24.11 10.45 -0.36
N GLU A 32 25.04 10.93 0.46
CA GLU A 32 26.43 11.13 0.06
C GLU A 32 27.11 9.83 -0.38
N LEU A 33 26.86 8.74 0.33
CA LEU A 33 27.36 7.41 -0.05
C LEU A 33 26.77 6.93 -1.39
N ALA A 34 25.48 7.15 -1.61
CA ALA A 34 24.80 6.80 -2.86
C ALA A 34 25.33 7.67 -4.02
N GLU A 35 25.47 8.98 -3.84
CA GLU A 35 26.03 9.90 -4.84
C GLU A 35 27.45 9.46 -5.26
N LYS A 36 28.30 9.06 -4.30
CA LYS A 36 29.65 8.53 -4.61
C LYS A 36 29.61 7.22 -5.38
N LYS A 37 28.70 6.31 -5.00
CA LYS A 37 28.60 4.97 -5.63
C LYS A 37 28.09 5.03 -7.07
N TYR A 38 27.17 5.92 -7.35
CA TYR A 38 26.50 6.04 -8.65
C TYR A 38 26.91 7.31 -9.42
N ALA A 39 28.08 7.86 -9.11
CA ALA A 39 28.64 9.02 -9.80
C ALA A 39 28.77 8.74 -11.29
N GLY A 40 28.21 9.64 -12.13
CA GLY A 40 28.29 9.54 -13.59
C GLY A 40 27.12 8.84 -14.28
N ASP A 41 26.16 8.28 -13.54
CA ASP A 41 24.93 7.71 -14.13
C ASP A 41 23.79 8.76 -14.11
N PRO A 42 23.31 9.24 -15.29
CA PRO A 42 22.30 10.31 -15.37
C PRO A 42 20.95 9.93 -14.75
N LEU A 43 20.56 8.63 -14.79
CA LEU A 43 19.31 8.16 -14.22
C LEU A 43 19.38 8.24 -12.69
N TYR A 44 20.45 7.71 -12.11
CA TYR A 44 20.64 7.76 -10.67
C TYR A 44 20.85 9.18 -10.17
N ALA A 45 21.52 10.05 -10.91
CA ALA A 45 21.67 11.46 -10.55
C ALA A 45 20.32 12.17 -10.39
N LYS A 46 19.36 11.95 -11.29
CA LYS A 46 18.01 12.50 -11.20
C LYS A 46 17.24 11.95 -9.98
N ILE A 47 17.31 10.65 -9.76
CA ILE A 47 16.63 9.99 -8.64
C ILE A 47 17.21 10.45 -7.29
N LEU A 48 18.54 10.44 -7.18
CA LEU A 48 19.22 10.88 -5.97
C LEU A 48 19.00 12.35 -5.67
N GLY A 49 18.93 13.22 -6.68
CA GLY A 49 18.56 14.62 -6.52
C GLY A 49 17.17 14.81 -5.91
N GLY A 50 16.18 14.04 -6.37
CA GLY A 50 14.83 14.03 -5.80
C GLY A 50 14.81 13.51 -4.36
N LEU A 51 15.51 12.41 -4.08
CA LEU A 51 15.64 11.84 -2.74
C LEU A 51 16.40 12.79 -1.79
N LYS A 52 17.47 13.42 -2.25
CA LYS A 52 18.20 14.41 -1.48
C LYS A 52 17.28 15.54 -1.02
N LYS A 53 16.54 16.12 -1.95
CA LYS A 53 15.52 17.13 -1.63
C LYS A 53 14.51 16.61 -0.61
N ALA A 54 13.97 15.42 -0.82
CA ALA A 54 12.95 14.82 0.05
C ALA A 54 13.48 14.46 1.44
N LEU A 55 14.78 14.18 1.60
CA LEU A 55 15.34 13.72 2.87
C LEU A 55 16.05 14.82 3.67
N THR A 56 16.55 15.89 3.01
CA THR A 56 17.42 16.87 3.65
C THR A 56 16.87 18.30 3.71
N THR A 57 15.78 18.61 2.98
CA THR A 57 15.19 19.96 3.02
C THR A 57 14.30 20.10 4.24
N GLU A 58 14.68 20.92 5.19
CA GLU A 58 13.89 21.22 6.39
C GLU A 58 12.55 21.87 6.02
N GLY A 59 11.47 21.48 6.71
CA GLY A 59 10.11 21.94 6.41
C GLY A 59 9.50 21.40 5.11
N TYR A 60 10.20 20.55 4.38
CA TYR A 60 9.64 19.94 3.19
C TYR A 60 8.69 18.79 3.58
N VAL A 61 7.45 18.85 3.16
CA VAL A 61 6.38 17.89 3.55
C VAL A 61 6.83 16.43 3.37
N TRP A 62 7.48 16.11 2.27
CA TRP A 62 7.96 14.74 2.01
C TRP A 62 9.06 14.30 2.98
N ARG A 63 9.88 15.23 3.49
CA ARG A 63 10.89 14.90 4.51
C ARG A 63 10.22 14.49 5.81
N GLU A 64 9.26 15.27 6.28
CA GLU A 64 8.55 14.96 7.53
C GLU A 64 7.76 13.65 7.40
N TYR A 65 7.12 13.42 6.25
CA TYR A 65 6.43 12.17 5.94
C TYR A 65 7.39 10.96 5.96
N LEU A 66 8.53 11.02 5.24
CA LEU A 66 9.51 9.93 5.21
C LEU A 66 10.15 9.70 6.58
N LYS A 67 10.42 10.77 7.33
CA LYS A 67 10.91 10.69 8.70
C LYS A 67 9.92 9.94 9.60
N SER A 68 8.64 10.31 9.55
CA SER A 68 7.60 9.63 10.32
C SER A 68 7.45 8.16 9.93
N LEU A 69 7.51 7.83 8.63
CA LEU A 69 7.50 6.43 8.17
C LEU A 69 8.63 5.60 8.77
N VAL A 70 9.83 6.17 8.84
CA VAL A 70 11.00 5.44 9.37
C VAL A 70 10.98 5.37 10.89
N VAL A 71 10.68 6.50 11.57
CA VAL A 71 10.77 6.58 13.04
C VAL A 71 9.66 5.79 13.72
N ASP A 72 8.44 5.84 13.18
CA ASP A 72 7.27 5.26 13.83
C ASP A 72 7.01 3.80 13.44
N THR A 73 7.74 3.27 12.46
CA THR A 73 7.53 1.90 11.97
C THR A 73 8.40 0.89 12.69
N ASP A 74 7.86 -0.30 12.92
CA ASP A 74 8.62 -1.44 13.47
C ASP A 74 9.90 -1.70 12.65
N PRO A 75 11.08 -1.75 13.27
CA PRO A 75 12.34 -1.86 12.54
C PRO A 75 12.46 -3.18 11.75
N LYS A 76 11.84 -4.27 12.19
CA LYS A 76 11.85 -5.54 11.46
C LYS A 76 11.00 -5.47 10.19
N MET A 77 9.88 -4.73 10.23
CA MET A 77 9.08 -4.47 9.03
C MET A 77 9.88 -3.62 8.04
N LEU A 78 10.53 -2.55 8.49
CA LEU A 78 11.39 -1.73 7.63
C LEU A 78 12.52 -2.54 7.00
N GLU A 79 13.21 -3.39 7.78
CA GLU A 79 14.26 -4.28 7.27
C GLU A 79 13.74 -5.16 6.10
N LYS A 80 12.51 -5.66 6.19
CA LYS A 80 11.90 -6.51 5.16
C LYS A 80 11.36 -5.73 3.96
N LEU A 81 10.97 -4.47 4.14
CA LEU A 81 10.47 -3.63 3.06
C LEU A 81 11.56 -3.05 2.15
N VAL A 82 12.81 -2.97 2.62
CA VAL A 82 13.91 -2.37 1.82
C VAL A 82 14.07 -3.10 0.48
N THR A 83 14.18 -4.42 0.47
CA THR A 83 14.39 -5.18 -0.77
C THR A 83 13.22 -5.06 -1.75
N PRO A 84 11.95 -5.27 -1.34
CA PRO A 84 10.80 -5.06 -2.20
C PRO A 84 10.73 -3.64 -2.79
N ILE A 85 10.96 -2.61 -1.98
CA ILE A 85 10.94 -1.21 -2.43
C ILE A 85 12.06 -0.94 -3.43
N MET A 86 13.27 -1.44 -3.16
CA MET A 86 14.40 -1.28 -4.08
C MET A 86 14.17 -2.02 -5.40
N ASN A 87 13.60 -3.22 -5.36
CA ASN A 87 13.22 -3.95 -6.57
C ASN A 87 12.15 -3.17 -7.36
N ALA A 88 11.07 -2.75 -6.71
CA ALA A 88 9.98 -2.04 -7.35
C ALA A 88 10.41 -0.71 -7.98
N GLY A 89 11.27 0.05 -7.30
CA GLY A 89 11.65 1.39 -7.72
C GLY A 89 12.91 1.48 -8.59
N PHE A 90 13.87 0.57 -8.40
CA PHE A 90 15.20 0.74 -8.99
C PHE A 90 15.71 -0.50 -9.74
N TYR A 91 15.86 -1.62 -9.05
CA TYR A 91 16.58 -2.77 -9.62
C TYR A 91 15.83 -3.45 -10.77
N SER A 92 14.52 -3.34 -10.82
CA SER A 92 13.70 -3.90 -11.89
C SER A 92 13.69 -3.07 -13.18
N TYR A 93 14.24 -1.86 -13.17
CA TYR A 93 14.16 -0.95 -14.32
C TYR A 93 14.75 -1.55 -15.59
N GLU A 94 15.99 -2.06 -15.53
CA GLU A 94 16.66 -2.65 -16.70
C GLU A 94 15.95 -3.93 -17.17
N THR A 95 15.45 -4.75 -16.25
CA THR A 95 14.68 -5.95 -16.59
C THR A 95 13.40 -5.60 -17.34
N ARG A 96 12.65 -4.60 -16.83
CA ARG A 96 11.43 -4.13 -17.52
C ARG A 96 11.73 -3.52 -18.89
N LYS A 97 12.78 -2.70 -18.99
CA LYS A 97 13.20 -2.10 -20.24
C LYS A 97 13.52 -3.16 -21.29
N ALA A 98 14.33 -4.15 -20.95
CA ALA A 98 14.65 -5.27 -21.82
C ALA A 98 13.41 -6.08 -22.23
N ALA A 99 12.46 -6.28 -21.29
CA ALA A 99 11.21 -6.96 -21.60
C ALA A 99 10.30 -6.15 -22.53
N ILE A 100 10.20 -4.83 -22.34
CA ILE A 100 9.49 -3.92 -23.25
C ILE A 100 10.05 -4.01 -24.67
N GLU A 101 11.37 -3.95 -24.81
CA GLU A 101 12.04 -4.05 -26.10
C GLU A 101 11.83 -5.43 -26.75
N LYS A 102 11.92 -6.51 -25.95
CA LYS A 102 11.77 -7.89 -26.45
C LYS A 102 10.36 -8.21 -26.93
N TYR A 103 9.34 -7.76 -26.18
CA TYR A 103 7.95 -8.13 -26.42
C TYR A 103 7.14 -7.05 -27.13
N ASP A 104 7.75 -5.91 -27.42
CA ASP A 104 7.11 -4.74 -28.05
C ASP A 104 5.79 -4.34 -27.36
N CYS A 105 5.79 -4.36 -26.04
CA CYS A 105 4.61 -4.00 -25.23
C CYS A 105 5.03 -3.38 -23.90
N ASN A 106 4.10 -2.61 -23.28
CA ASN A 106 4.33 -2.05 -21.96
C ASN A 106 4.30 -3.15 -20.89
N ILE A 107 5.29 -3.19 -20.03
CA ILE A 107 5.34 -4.08 -18.87
C ILE A 107 4.82 -3.33 -17.64
N PRO A 108 3.76 -3.84 -16.96
CA PRO A 108 3.19 -3.17 -15.79
C PRO A 108 4.20 -3.12 -14.64
N TRP A 109 4.23 -1.99 -13.94
CA TRP A 109 5.04 -1.86 -12.72
C TRP A 109 4.39 -2.56 -11.51
N ALA A 110 3.06 -2.77 -11.58
CA ALA A 110 2.27 -3.46 -10.57
C ALA A 110 1.14 -4.28 -11.23
N ILE A 111 0.79 -5.41 -10.62
CA ILE A 111 -0.31 -6.28 -11.05
C ILE A 111 -1.36 -6.32 -9.95
N LEU A 112 -2.62 -6.03 -10.33
CA LEU A 112 -3.78 -6.17 -9.45
C LEU A 112 -4.38 -7.57 -9.67
N ILE A 113 -4.64 -8.29 -8.57
CA ILE A 113 -5.06 -9.68 -8.57
C ILE A 113 -6.29 -9.82 -7.66
N ASP A 114 -7.32 -10.48 -8.17
CA ASP A 114 -8.47 -10.93 -7.41
C ASP A 114 -8.29 -12.42 -7.04
N PRO A 115 -7.70 -12.72 -5.86
CA PRO A 115 -7.42 -14.11 -5.50
C PRO A 115 -8.70 -14.93 -5.28
N THR A 116 -9.81 -14.26 -4.94
CA THR A 116 -11.13 -14.87 -4.75
C THR A 116 -12.23 -13.84 -4.97
N ALA A 117 -13.35 -14.30 -5.50
CA ALA A 117 -14.60 -13.53 -5.55
C ALA A 117 -15.44 -13.66 -4.26
N ALA A 118 -15.09 -14.61 -3.36
CA ALA A 118 -15.77 -14.76 -2.09
C ALA A 118 -15.59 -13.54 -1.18
N CYS A 119 -16.68 -13.08 -0.58
CA CYS A 119 -16.68 -11.98 0.38
C CYS A 119 -17.65 -12.26 1.52
N ASN A 120 -17.27 -11.86 2.72
CA ASN A 120 -18.13 -11.98 3.90
C ASN A 120 -19.04 -10.76 4.12
N LEU A 121 -18.99 -9.74 3.24
CA LEU A 121 -19.88 -8.58 3.24
C LEU A 121 -20.69 -8.48 1.93
N LYS A 122 -21.76 -7.66 1.97
CA LYS A 122 -22.63 -7.34 0.82
C LYS A 122 -22.79 -5.82 0.70
N CYS A 123 -21.67 -5.14 0.40
CA CYS A 123 -21.65 -3.68 0.35
C CYS A 123 -22.52 -3.14 -0.77
N THR A 124 -23.26 -2.05 -0.51
CA THR A 124 -24.05 -1.35 -1.54
C THR A 124 -23.13 -0.83 -2.64
N GLY A 125 -23.46 -1.16 -3.89
CA GLY A 125 -22.69 -0.74 -5.05
C GLY A 125 -21.26 -1.31 -5.09
N CYS A 126 -21.08 -2.54 -4.63
CA CYS A 126 -19.81 -3.25 -4.76
C CYS A 126 -19.64 -3.76 -6.18
N TRP A 127 -18.63 -3.28 -6.90
CA TRP A 127 -18.34 -3.72 -8.27
C TRP A 127 -17.97 -5.20 -8.37
N ALA A 128 -17.32 -5.75 -7.34
CA ALA A 128 -16.93 -7.15 -7.31
C ALA A 128 -18.12 -8.12 -7.09
N ALA A 129 -19.27 -7.62 -6.62
CA ALA A 129 -20.44 -8.47 -6.38
C ALA A 129 -21.09 -9.00 -7.67
N GLU A 130 -20.78 -8.40 -8.83
CA GLU A 130 -21.32 -8.81 -10.13
C GLU A 130 -20.78 -10.16 -10.62
N TYR A 131 -19.54 -10.49 -10.23
CA TYR A 131 -18.86 -11.71 -10.69
C TYR A 131 -19.24 -12.98 -9.92
N GLY A 132 -20.18 -12.88 -8.98
CA GLY A 132 -20.52 -13.98 -8.07
C GLY A 132 -19.47 -14.23 -7.00
N HIS A 133 -19.68 -15.25 -6.15
CA HIS A 133 -18.83 -15.50 -4.99
C HIS A 133 -18.04 -16.82 -5.07
N GLN A 134 -18.01 -17.48 -6.22
CA GLN A 134 -17.45 -18.83 -6.36
C GLN A 134 -16.10 -18.88 -7.08
N SER A 135 -15.77 -17.87 -7.88
CA SER A 135 -14.52 -17.85 -8.64
C SER A 135 -13.33 -17.58 -7.74
N GLN A 136 -12.26 -18.34 -7.93
CA GLN A 136 -10.98 -18.14 -7.25
C GLN A 136 -9.82 -18.63 -8.11
N LEU A 137 -8.69 -17.97 -8.00
CA LEU A 137 -7.43 -18.44 -8.56
C LEU A 137 -6.87 -19.58 -7.70
N SER A 138 -6.27 -20.60 -8.32
CA SER A 138 -5.54 -21.62 -7.58
C SER A 138 -4.25 -21.05 -6.97
N ASN A 139 -3.68 -21.72 -5.99
CA ASN A 139 -2.37 -21.33 -5.45
C ASN A 139 -1.27 -21.42 -6.50
N ASP A 140 -1.38 -22.36 -7.45
CA ASP A 140 -0.44 -22.51 -8.54
C ASP A 140 -0.54 -21.34 -9.54
N ASP A 141 -1.76 -20.88 -9.86
CA ASP A 141 -1.95 -19.68 -10.68
C ASP A 141 -1.34 -18.45 -10.02
N LEU A 142 -1.59 -18.23 -8.73
CA LEU A 142 -1.01 -17.11 -7.98
C LEU A 142 0.52 -17.16 -7.98
N ASN A 143 1.13 -18.33 -7.73
CA ASN A 143 2.58 -18.49 -7.79
C ASN A 143 3.12 -18.25 -9.21
N LYS A 144 2.43 -18.71 -10.24
CA LYS A 144 2.80 -18.52 -11.64
C LYS A 144 2.76 -17.03 -12.01
N ILE A 145 1.67 -16.30 -11.70
CA ILE A 145 1.54 -14.87 -11.95
C ILE A 145 2.72 -14.10 -11.33
N ILE A 146 3.08 -14.41 -10.08
CA ILE A 146 4.19 -13.72 -9.41
C ILE A 146 5.53 -14.08 -10.03
N SER A 147 5.79 -15.37 -10.32
CA SER A 147 7.07 -15.79 -10.90
C SER A 147 7.29 -15.20 -12.30
N GLU A 148 6.26 -15.20 -13.15
CA GLU A 148 6.32 -14.60 -14.49
C GLU A 148 6.40 -13.08 -14.43
N GLY A 149 5.65 -12.43 -13.52
CA GLY A 149 5.75 -11.00 -13.27
C GLY A 149 7.16 -10.57 -12.86
N LYS A 150 7.79 -11.31 -11.95
CA LYS A 150 9.19 -11.07 -11.54
C LYS A 150 10.17 -11.21 -12.71
N ALA A 151 9.98 -12.22 -13.57
CA ALA A 151 10.80 -12.41 -14.76
C ALA A 151 10.70 -11.22 -15.74
N LEU A 152 9.59 -10.50 -15.73
CA LEU A 152 9.37 -9.28 -16.51
C LEU A 152 9.77 -7.99 -15.77
N GLY A 153 10.18 -8.09 -14.49
CA GLY A 153 10.57 -6.94 -13.66
C GLY A 153 9.42 -6.30 -12.88
N THR A 154 8.28 -7.00 -12.69
CA THR A 154 7.19 -6.57 -11.82
C THR A 154 7.36 -7.15 -10.41
N TYR A 155 7.45 -6.29 -9.41
CA TYR A 155 7.67 -6.65 -8.00
C TYR A 155 6.61 -6.09 -7.05
N VAL A 156 5.55 -5.50 -7.58
CA VAL A 156 4.43 -4.96 -6.80
C VAL A 156 3.15 -5.69 -7.18
N TYR A 157 2.45 -6.23 -6.20
CA TYR A 157 1.21 -6.96 -6.39
C TYR A 157 0.14 -6.43 -5.44
N LEU A 158 -1.07 -6.19 -5.98
CA LEU A 158 -2.19 -5.67 -5.21
C LEU A 158 -3.29 -6.73 -5.15
N PHE A 159 -3.65 -7.17 -3.96
CA PHE A 159 -4.77 -8.09 -3.77
C PHE A 159 -6.06 -7.31 -3.54
N THR A 160 -7.10 -7.67 -4.30
CA THR A 160 -8.46 -7.13 -4.21
C THR A 160 -9.48 -8.25 -4.51
N GLY A 161 -10.60 -7.99 -5.15
CA GLY A 161 -11.61 -8.98 -5.51
C GLY A 161 -12.80 -8.95 -4.57
N GLY A 162 -13.20 -10.09 -4.00
CA GLY A 162 -14.15 -10.17 -2.90
C GLY A 162 -13.50 -9.67 -1.60
N GLU A 163 -13.28 -10.55 -0.63
CA GLU A 163 -12.45 -10.22 0.54
C GLU A 163 -11.21 -11.12 0.55
N PRO A 164 -10.01 -10.56 0.30
CA PRO A 164 -8.77 -11.36 0.28
C PRO A 164 -8.51 -12.12 1.58
N LEU A 165 -8.93 -11.61 2.73
CA LEU A 165 -8.76 -12.29 4.03
C LEU A 165 -9.57 -13.58 4.17
N MET A 166 -10.50 -13.89 3.26
CA MET A 166 -11.10 -15.22 3.13
C MET A 166 -10.03 -16.28 2.80
N ARG A 167 -8.90 -15.84 2.20
CA ARG A 167 -7.73 -16.67 1.85
C ARG A 167 -6.45 -16.26 2.58
N LYS A 168 -6.58 -15.69 3.78
CA LYS A 168 -5.45 -15.10 4.53
C LYS A 168 -4.24 -16.02 4.66
N LYS A 169 -4.44 -17.33 4.83
CA LYS A 169 -3.33 -18.31 4.94
C LYS A 169 -2.55 -18.47 3.64
N ASP A 170 -3.27 -18.58 2.51
CA ASP A 170 -2.65 -18.74 1.19
C ASP A 170 -1.85 -17.50 0.80
N LEU A 171 -2.42 -16.31 1.05
CA LEU A 171 -1.78 -15.04 0.71
C LEU A 171 -0.58 -14.73 1.60
N LEU A 172 -0.64 -15.06 2.90
CA LEU A 172 0.53 -14.98 3.78
C LEU A 172 1.67 -15.89 3.31
N ASN A 173 1.36 -17.14 2.93
CA ASN A 173 2.34 -18.08 2.38
C ASN A 173 2.96 -17.55 1.07
N LEU A 174 2.16 -16.90 0.22
CA LEU A 174 2.62 -16.27 -1.01
C LEU A 174 3.59 -15.10 -0.72
N CYS A 175 3.27 -14.25 0.25
CA CYS A 175 4.15 -13.17 0.70
C CYS A 175 5.48 -13.71 1.28
N GLU A 176 5.41 -14.78 2.07
CA GLU A 176 6.58 -15.40 2.68
C GLU A 176 7.52 -16.04 1.64
N LYS A 177 6.95 -16.67 0.59
CA LYS A 177 7.72 -17.26 -0.51
C LYS A 177 8.36 -16.21 -1.43
N ASN A 178 7.86 -14.98 -1.41
CA ASN A 178 8.35 -13.89 -2.27
C ASN A 178 8.74 -12.66 -1.43
N PRO A 179 9.77 -12.78 -0.57
CA PRO A 179 10.19 -11.69 0.33
C PRO A 179 10.81 -10.50 -0.43
N ASP A 180 11.08 -10.66 -1.71
CA ASP A 180 11.60 -9.65 -2.63
C ASP A 180 10.51 -8.84 -3.35
N CYS A 181 9.22 -9.19 -3.14
CA CYS A 181 8.06 -8.49 -3.68
C CYS A 181 7.34 -7.67 -2.62
N LEU A 182 6.75 -6.56 -3.04
CA LEU A 182 5.84 -5.75 -2.23
C LEU A 182 4.40 -6.16 -2.51
N PHE A 183 3.66 -6.50 -1.47
CA PHE A 183 2.25 -6.83 -1.54
C PHE A 183 1.42 -5.77 -0.85
N LEU A 184 0.35 -5.33 -1.52
CA LEU A 184 -0.68 -4.48 -0.95
C LEU A 184 -2.00 -5.25 -0.96
N MET A 185 -2.82 -5.10 0.06
CA MET A 185 -4.08 -5.84 0.16
C MET A 185 -5.21 -4.91 0.59
N PHE A 186 -6.17 -4.73 -0.31
CA PHE A 186 -7.44 -4.08 0.03
C PHE A 186 -8.28 -5.05 0.84
N THR A 187 -8.76 -4.61 2.00
CA THR A 187 -9.56 -5.46 2.89
C THR A 187 -10.64 -4.65 3.59
N ASN A 188 -11.78 -5.29 3.86
CA ASN A 188 -12.79 -4.74 4.74
C ASN A 188 -12.40 -4.81 6.23
N GLY A 189 -11.28 -5.47 6.54
CA GLY A 189 -10.70 -5.55 7.87
C GLY A 189 -11.43 -6.44 8.88
N THR A 190 -12.64 -6.91 8.58
CA THR A 190 -13.47 -7.65 9.56
C THR A 190 -12.88 -9.01 9.97
N LEU A 191 -12.00 -9.57 9.14
CA LEU A 191 -11.31 -10.84 9.40
C LEU A 191 -9.86 -10.66 9.88
N CYS A 192 -9.43 -9.41 10.13
CA CYS A 192 -8.10 -9.08 10.64
C CYS A 192 -8.08 -9.20 12.17
N ASP A 193 -7.79 -10.40 12.66
CA ASP A 193 -7.59 -10.70 14.08
C ASP A 193 -6.13 -10.42 14.53
N ASP A 194 -5.85 -10.56 15.83
CA ASP A 194 -4.51 -10.33 16.38
C ASP A 194 -3.47 -11.30 15.81
N ALA A 195 -3.86 -12.58 15.63
CA ALA A 195 -2.97 -13.58 15.03
C ALA A 195 -2.58 -13.22 13.58
N PHE A 196 -3.53 -12.70 12.79
CA PHE A 196 -3.23 -12.25 11.44
C PHE A 196 -2.35 -10.97 11.44
N ALA A 197 -2.58 -10.04 12.35
CA ALA A 197 -1.74 -8.85 12.49
C ALA A 197 -0.29 -9.20 12.87
N ASP A 198 -0.09 -10.23 13.73
CA ASP A 198 1.24 -10.75 14.06
C ASP A 198 1.90 -11.41 12.84
N GLU A 199 1.15 -12.14 12.01
CA GLU A 199 1.65 -12.71 10.76
C GLU A 199 2.01 -11.63 9.74
N VAL A 200 1.23 -10.56 9.61
CA VAL A 200 1.59 -9.40 8.76
C VAL A 200 2.92 -8.80 9.21
N LYS A 201 3.11 -8.63 10.53
CA LYS A 201 4.40 -8.21 11.10
C LYS A 201 5.52 -9.21 10.78
N ARG A 202 5.22 -10.51 10.88
CA ARG A 202 6.19 -11.58 10.62
C ARG A 202 6.65 -11.61 9.17
N VAL A 203 5.74 -11.53 8.18
CA VAL A 203 6.12 -11.50 6.76
C VAL A 203 6.77 -10.18 6.37
N GLY A 204 6.23 -9.04 6.82
CA GLY A 204 6.81 -7.70 6.75
C GLY A 204 6.79 -7.04 5.37
N ASN A 205 6.40 -7.74 4.31
CA ASN A 205 6.29 -7.25 2.94
C ASN A 205 4.83 -7.11 2.44
N LEU A 206 3.86 -7.23 3.36
CA LEU A 206 2.44 -7.06 3.12
C LEU A 206 1.93 -5.80 3.82
N LEU A 207 1.37 -4.86 3.05
CA LEU A 207 0.73 -3.65 3.55
C LEU A 207 -0.79 -3.76 3.39
N LEU A 208 -1.54 -3.58 4.47
CA LEU A 208 -2.99 -3.59 4.43
C LEU A 208 -3.55 -2.22 4.10
N ILE A 209 -4.61 -2.19 3.30
CA ILE A 209 -5.35 -0.99 2.91
C ILE A 209 -6.80 -1.20 3.34
N PHE A 210 -7.17 -0.58 4.46
CA PHE A 210 -8.47 -0.79 5.07
C PHE A 210 -9.56 0.03 4.37
N SER A 211 -10.63 -0.65 4.00
CA SER A 211 -11.81 -0.03 3.40
C SER A 211 -12.68 0.61 4.48
N ILE A 212 -12.77 1.94 4.47
CA ILE A 212 -13.56 2.74 5.40
C ILE A 212 -14.20 3.92 4.64
N GLU A 213 -15.46 4.26 4.96
CA GLU A 213 -16.27 5.18 4.13
C GLU A 213 -16.65 6.47 4.85
N GLY A 214 -15.87 6.89 5.82
CA GLY A 214 -16.15 8.02 6.67
C GLY A 214 -16.38 7.61 8.13
N ASN A 215 -17.36 8.21 8.79
CA ASN A 215 -17.76 7.89 10.17
C ASN A 215 -18.53 6.54 10.25
N GLU A 216 -19.00 6.19 11.45
CA GLU A 216 -19.76 4.96 11.70
C GLU A 216 -21.02 4.89 10.84
N GLU A 217 -21.77 5.99 10.79
CA GLU A 217 -23.02 6.07 10.03
C GLU A 217 -22.79 5.78 8.53
N THR A 218 -21.86 6.48 7.91
CA THR A 218 -21.60 6.36 6.47
C THR A 218 -20.93 5.04 6.09
N THR A 219 -20.04 4.53 6.95
CA THR A 219 -19.40 3.23 6.74
C THR A 219 -20.39 2.09 6.88
N ASP A 220 -21.19 2.07 7.95
CA ASP A 220 -22.15 1.02 8.21
C ASP A 220 -23.33 1.06 7.21
N ALA A 221 -23.75 2.25 6.77
CA ALA A 221 -24.78 2.39 5.73
C ALA A 221 -24.38 1.71 4.40
N ARG A 222 -23.11 1.80 4.02
CA ARG A 222 -22.63 1.20 2.76
C ARG A 222 -22.20 -0.25 2.92
N ARG A 223 -21.54 -0.61 4.04
CA ARG A 223 -20.86 -1.90 4.21
C ARG A 223 -21.57 -2.87 5.11
N GLY A 224 -22.60 -2.42 5.84
CA GLY A 224 -23.35 -3.20 6.81
C GLY A 224 -23.00 -2.84 8.25
N LYS A 225 -24.02 -2.95 9.11
CA LYS A 225 -23.94 -2.57 10.53
C LYS A 225 -22.79 -3.27 11.26
N GLY A 226 -22.02 -2.50 12.01
CA GLY A 226 -20.88 -2.96 12.80
C GLY A 226 -19.56 -3.05 12.04
N THR A 227 -19.56 -2.77 10.73
CA THR A 227 -18.32 -2.79 9.93
C THR A 227 -17.34 -1.70 10.35
N TYR A 228 -17.82 -0.49 10.66
CA TYR A 228 -16.96 0.58 11.17
C TYR A 228 -16.19 0.17 12.42
N LYS A 229 -16.89 -0.40 13.40
CA LYS A 229 -16.27 -0.87 14.64
C LYS A 229 -15.25 -1.98 14.38
N ALA A 230 -15.55 -2.90 13.48
CA ALA A 230 -14.64 -3.99 13.14
C ALA A 230 -13.38 -3.49 12.42
N VAL A 231 -13.52 -2.59 11.43
CA VAL A 231 -12.37 -2.06 10.66
C VAL A 231 -11.49 -1.16 11.52
N THR A 232 -12.05 -0.30 12.37
CA THR A 232 -11.27 0.53 13.30
C THR A 232 -10.53 -0.29 14.33
N ALA A 233 -11.13 -1.38 14.84
CA ALA A 233 -10.43 -2.34 15.69
C ALA A 233 -9.26 -3.03 14.96
N ALA A 234 -9.43 -3.41 13.69
CA ALA A 234 -8.37 -3.97 12.87
C ALA A 234 -7.22 -2.97 12.64
N ILE A 235 -7.55 -1.73 12.31
CA ILE A 235 -6.58 -0.62 12.18
C ILE A 235 -5.77 -0.46 13.46
N LYS A 236 -6.46 -0.44 14.63
CA LYS A 236 -5.80 -0.33 15.92
C LYS A 236 -4.79 -1.46 16.16
N ARG A 237 -5.11 -2.70 15.77
CA ARG A 237 -4.17 -3.85 15.91
C ARG A 237 -2.87 -3.63 15.16
N LEU A 238 -2.94 -3.06 13.95
CA LEU A 238 -1.73 -2.75 13.18
C LEU A 238 -0.98 -1.55 13.76
N LYS A 239 -1.70 -0.51 14.18
CA LYS A 239 -1.12 0.67 14.85
C LYS A 239 -0.35 0.26 16.11
N ASP A 240 -0.93 -0.55 16.98
CA ASP A 240 -0.33 -1.03 18.23
C ASP A 240 0.96 -1.86 17.98
N ARG A 241 1.14 -2.36 16.76
CA ARG A 241 2.33 -3.10 16.30
C ARG A 241 3.32 -2.24 15.50
N ASN A 242 3.04 -0.96 15.37
CA ASN A 242 3.82 0.00 14.57
C ASN A 242 4.02 -0.46 13.12
N LEU A 243 2.96 -0.98 12.48
CA LEU A 243 3.01 -1.43 11.09
C LEU A 243 2.57 -0.32 10.14
N ILE A 244 3.08 -0.36 8.89
CA ILE A 244 2.64 0.53 7.82
C ILE A 244 1.33 -0.01 7.23
N PHE A 245 0.31 0.83 7.17
CA PHE A 245 -0.97 0.53 6.54
C PHE A 245 -1.62 1.81 6.00
N GLY A 246 -2.63 1.64 5.16
CA GLY A 246 -3.38 2.75 4.58
C GLY A 246 -4.88 2.57 4.66
N ALA A 247 -5.60 3.56 4.13
CA ALA A 247 -7.05 3.56 3.99
C ALA A 247 -7.47 3.57 2.52
N SER A 248 -8.59 2.92 2.22
CA SER A 248 -9.29 2.95 0.94
C SER A 248 -10.68 3.53 1.15
N LEU A 249 -10.97 4.61 0.46
CA LEU A 249 -12.22 5.35 0.59
C LEU A 249 -12.92 5.45 -0.75
N CYS A 250 -14.16 4.98 -0.82
CA CYS A 250 -15.00 5.17 -1.99
C CYS A 250 -15.99 6.29 -1.72
N TYR A 251 -15.77 7.46 -2.33
CA TYR A 251 -16.70 8.57 -2.15
C TYR A 251 -17.90 8.47 -3.09
N THR A 252 -19.04 8.73 -2.49
CA THR A 252 -20.37 8.77 -3.09
C THR A 252 -21.01 10.12 -2.83
N LYS A 253 -22.19 10.36 -3.38
CA LYS A 253 -22.99 11.53 -3.03
C LYS A 253 -23.31 11.64 -1.52
N LEU A 254 -23.37 10.48 -0.83
CA LEU A 254 -23.81 10.41 0.57
C LEU A 254 -22.70 10.66 1.59
N ASN A 255 -21.44 10.47 1.23
CA ASN A 255 -20.31 10.56 2.17
C ASN A 255 -19.19 11.52 1.73
N ALA A 256 -19.27 12.10 0.52
CA ALA A 256 -18.21 12.95 -0.01
C ALA A 256 -17.87 14.13 0.93
N GLU A 257 -18.88 14.76 1.55
CA GLU A 257 -18.67 15.86 2.49
C GLU A 257 -17.92 15.42 3.76
N VAL A 258 -18.21 14.19 4.25
CA VAL A 258 -17.54 13.64 5.42
C VAL A 258 -16.08 13.32 5.10
N ILE A 259 -15.84 12.48 4.07
CA ILE A 259 -14.48 12.02 3.75
C ILE A 259 -13.63 13.08 3.05
N GLY A 260 -14.25 14.16 2.55
CA GLY A 260 -13.60 15.34 1.97
C GLY A 260 -13.28 16.44 2.99
N SER A 261 -13.62 16.26 4.27
CA SER A 261 -13.33 17.24 5.31
C SER A 261 -11.89 17.14 5.84
N ASP A 262 -11.35 18.26 6.34
CA ASP A 262 -10.03 18.28 6.99
C ASP A 262 -10.04 17.44 8.28
N GLU A 263 -11.13 17.46 9.01
CA GLU A 263 -11.33 16.70 10.24
C GLU A 263 -11.23 15.20 10.00
N TYR A 264 -11.77 14.73 8.87
CA TYR A 264 -11.66 13.31 8.52
C TYR A 264 -10.26 12.92 8.05
N CYS A 265 -9.57 13.82 7.36
CA CYS A 265 -8.16 13.63 7.02
C CYS A 265 -7.31 13.51 8.30
N ASP A 266 -7.51 14.38 9.27
CA ASP A 266 -6.84 14.35 10.57
C ASP A 266 -7.18 13.06 11.34
N PHE A 267 -8.44 12.64 11.32
CA PHE A 267 -8.86 11.36 11.92
C PHE A 267 -8.11 10.16 11.32
N LEU A 268 -7.91 10.11 9.99
CA LEU A 268 -7.13 9.03 9.36
C LEU A 268 -5.65 9.05 9.79
N VAL A 269 -5.07 10.25 9.93
CA VAL A 269 -3.71 10.42 10.48
C VAL A 269 -3.65 9.94 11.92
N ASP A 270 -4.61 10.33 12.75
CA ASP A 270 -4.70 9.91 14.15
C ASP A 270 -4.92 8.40 14.31
N LEU A 271 -5.65 7.77 13.38
CA LEU A 271 -5.74 6.32 13.29
C LEU A 271 -4.39 5.65 12.97
N GLY A 272 -3.42 6.40 12.43
CA GLY A 272 -2.10 5.90 12.04
C GLY A 272 -1.99 5.52 10.57
N CYS A 273 -2.98 5.84 9.73
CA CYS A 273 -2.90 5.61 8.29
C CYS A 273 -1.75 6.42 7.68
N ARG A 274 -0.87 5.77 6.93
CA ARG A 274 0.29 6.42 6.29
C ARG A 274 0.00 6.88 4.87
N PHE A 275 -1.04 6.35 4.25
CA PHE A 275 -1.53 6.75 2.93
C PHE A 275 -3.01 6.47 2.82
N ALA A 276 -3.68 7.15 1.87
CA ALA A 276 -5.08 6.91 1.57
C ALA A 276 -5.32 6.91 0.06
N TRP A 277 -6.17 6.00 -0.40
CA TRP A 277 -6.63 5.93 -1.77
C TRP A 277 -8.10 6.32 -1.84
N TYR A 278 -8.40 7.35 -2.61
CA TYR A 278 -9.75 7.86 -2.81
C TYR A 278 -10.28 7.40 -4.16
N PHE A 279 -11.33 6.61 -4.15
CA PHE A 279 -12.01 6.13 -5.34
C PHE A 279 -13.34 6.85 -5.53
N SER A 280 -13.61 7.30 -6.76
CA SER A 280 -14.94 7.73 -7.13
C SER A 280 -15.84 6.50 -7.28
N TYR A 281 -17.01 6.54 -6.67
CA TYR A 281 -18.01 5.50 -6.88
C TYR A 281 -18.37 5.42 -8.37
N MET A 282 -18.44 4.22 -8.89
CA MET A 282 -18.91 3.90 -10.24
C MET A 282 -20.14 2.98 -10.12
N PRO A 283 -21.25 3.28 -10.82
CA PRO A 283 -22.48 2.50 -10.76
C PRO A 283 -22.37 1.22 -11.63
N ILE A 284 -21.42 0.36 -11.25
CA ILE A 284 -21.16 -0.94 -11.89
C ILE A 284 -21.31 -2.00 -10.80
N GLY A 285 -21.96 -3.09 -11.12
CA GLY A 285 -22.15 -4.21 -10.21
C GLY A 285 -23.54 -4.25 -9.58
N ASN A 286 -23.74 -5.26 -8.75
CA ASN A 286 -25.04 -5.57 -8.15
C ASN A 286 -25.49 -4.45 -7.19
N SER A 287 -26.72 -4.01 -7.31
CA SER A 287 -27.29 -2.91 -6.50
C SER A 287 -26.54 -1.58 -6.61
N ALA A 288 -25.87 -1.36 -7.73
CA ALA A 288 -25.10 -0.15 -8.00
C ALA A 288 -25.98 0.88 -8.73
N GLY A 289 -26.82 1.61 -7.99
CA GLY A 289 -27.65 2.66 -8.54
C GLY A 289 -26.89 3.96 -8.86
N PRO A 290 -27.28 4.70 -9.91
CA PRO A 290 -26.66 5.99 -10.24
C PRO A 290 -27.02 7.10 -9.24
N GLU A 291 -28.01 6.91 -8.39
CA GLU A 291 -28.53 7.89 -7.42
C GLU A 291 -27.51 8.28 -6.33
N ILE A 292 -26.53 7.39 -6.07
CA ILE A 292 -25.44 7.68 -5.11
C ILE A 292 -24.16 8.17 -5.76
N LEU A 293 -24.17 8.43 -7.08
CA LEU A 293 -23.03 9.07 -7.75
C LEU A 293 -22.72 10.45 -7.14
N ALA A 294 -21.47 10.69 -6.84
CA ALA A 294 -21.02 12.01 -6.45
C ALA A 294 -21.31 13.03 -7.56
N THR A 295 -21.84 14.20 -7.18
CA THR A 295 -22.09 15.30 -8.12
C THR A 295 -20.80 15.84 -8.73
N ALA A 296 -20.91 16.67 -9.76
CA ALA A 296 -19.74 17.31 -10.38
C ALA A 296 -19.00 18.20 -9.35
N GLU A 297 -19.76 18.92 -8.53
CA GLU A 297 -19.26 19.80 -7.47
C GLU A 297 -18.54 18.98 -6.40
N GLN A 298 -19.12 17.86 -5.95
CA GLN A 298 -18.50 16.97 -4.98
C GLN A 298 -17.20 16.34 -5.52
N ARG A 299 -17.18 15.91 -6.80
CA ARG A 299 -15.94 15.41 -7.42
C ARG A 299 -14.87 16.50 -7.51
N LYS A 300 -15.27 17.74 -7.84
CA LYS A 300 -14.34 18.87 -7.84
C LYS A 300 -13.81 19.16 -6.44
N MET A 301 -14.68 19.20 -5.45
CA MET A 301 -14.31 19.39 -4.04
C MET A 301 -13.32 18.32 -3.59
N MET A 302 -13.60 17.04 -3.83
CA MET A 302 -12.70 15.93 -3.49
C MET A 302 -11.33 16.06 -4.18
N TYR A 303 -11.31 16.45 -5.47
CA TYR A 303 -10.07 16.70 -6.20
C TYR A 303 -9.24 17.80 -5.54
N ASP A 304 -9.87 18.94 -5.22
CA ASP A 304 -9.20 20.10 -4.62
C ASP A 304 -8.66 19.75 -3.22
N GLN A 305 -9.47 19.06 -2.39
CA GLN A 305 -9.07 18.65 -1.05
C GLN A 305 -7.90 17.64 -1.06
N ILE A 306 -7.95 16.61 -1.89
CA ILE A 306 -6.86 15.63 -2.00
C ILE A 306 -5.55 16.32 -2.43
N ARG A 307 -5.61 17.29 -3.32
CA ARG A 307 -4.43 18.07 -3.72
C ARG A 307 -3.90 18.94 -2.58
N LYS A 308 -4.80 19.61 -1.83
CA LYS A 308 -4.44 20.39 -0.65
C LYS A 308 -3.71 19.54 0.39
N TRP A 309 -4.22 18.35 0.70
CA TRP A 309 -3.62 17.47 1.71
C TRP A 309 -2.23 16.93 1.31
N ARG A 310 -1.92 16.84 0.03
CA ARG A 310 -0.57 16.48 -0.43
C ARG A 310 0.50 17.53 -0.13
N HIS A 311 0.09 18.71 0.28
CA HIS A 311 0.97 19.84 0.59
C HIS A 311 0.88 20.28 2.06
N ARG A 312 0.17 19.52 2.89
CA ARG A 312 -0.05 19.79 4.32
C ARG A 312 0.92 19.05 5.25
#